data_474896ee81b8e0f23a65c5bc2eed49d8
#
_entry.id   474896ee81b8e0f23a65c5bc2eed49d8
#
_cell.length_a   1.000
_cell.length_b   1.000
_cell.length_c   1.000
_cell.angle_alpha   90.00
_cell.angle_beta   90.00
_cell.angle_gamma   90.00
#
_symmetry.space_group_name_H-M   'P 1'
#
loop_
_entity.id
_entity.type
_entity.pdbx_description
1 polymer ?
#
loop_
_entity_poly.entity_id
_entity_poly.type
_entity_poly.pdbx_seq_one_letter_code
_entity_poly.pdbx_strand_id
1 'polypeptide(L)'
;MLSPSVRLAICYLVLFFAVLSCLIDIVAVGDGDGAKTTKEPRKLQIGVKKRAEVCDTKSRKGDVLHMHYKGTLEDGTEFDNSYNRGDPLSFTLGSGQVIRGWDQGLLGMCAGEKRKLVIPPELAYGATGAPPTIPGRDATLTFEVELVKIDRKTEL
;
A
#
# COMPACT_ATOMS: atom_id res chain seq x y z
N MET A 1 2.73 10.27 -68.87
CA MET A 1 3.98 11.02 -68.74
C MET A 1 3.67 12.30 -67.99
N LEU A 2 4.14 12.40 -66.74
CA LEU A 2 3.93 13.59 -65.88
C LEU A 2 4.83 14.73 -66.39
N SER A 3 4.27 15.95 -66.48
CA SER A 3 4.98 17.13 -66.92
C SER A 3 6.19 17.48 -66.05
N PRO A 4 7.23 18.09 -66.52
CA PRO A 4 8.44 18.41 -65.79
C PRO A 4 8.15 19.27 -64.54
N SER A 5 7.14 20.12 -64.59
CA SER A 5 6.71 20.96 -63.42
C SER A 5 6.16 20.15 -62.26
N VAL A 6 5.46 19.05 -62.58
CA VAL A 6 4.89 18.18 -61.48
C VAL A 6 5.99 17.35 -60.81
N ARG A 7 7.03 16.96 -61.56
CA ARG A 7 8.19 16.24 -61.00
C ARG A 7 9.00 17.13 -60.06
N LEU A 8 9.13 18.41 -60.41
CA LEU A 8 9.85 19.36 -59.55
C LEU A 8 9.09 19.65 -58.25
N ALA A 9 7.77 19.76 -58.31
CA ALA A 9 6.92 19.96 -57.11
C ALA A 9 6.97 18.78 -56.13
N ILE A 10 7.00 17.54 -56.66
CA ILE A 10 7.10 16.34 -55.85
C ILE A 10 8.48 16.25 -55.19
N CYS A 11 9.57 16.61 -55.87
CA CYS A 11 10.90 16.65 -55.28
C CYS A 11 11.01 17.67 -54.14
N TYR A 12 10.41 18.85 -54.29
CA TYR A 12 10.40 19.87 -53.22
C TYR A 12 9.59 19.42 -52.03
N LEU A 13 8.46 18.75 -52.23
CA LEU A 13 7.65 18.19 -51.12
C LEU A 13 8.39 17.10 -50.33
N VAL A 14 9.08 16.19 -51.03
CA VAL A 14 9.85 15.12 -50.39
C VAL A 14 11.04 15.69 -49.60
N LEU A 15 11.75 16.68 -50.17
CA LEU A 15 12.84 17.35 -49.46
C LEU A 15 12.36 18.17 -48.27
N PHE A 16 11.18 18.80 -48.33
CA PHE A 16 10.60 19.56 -47.24
C PHE A 16 10.19 18.64 -46.07
N PHE A 17 9.63 17.46 -46.36
CA PHE A 17 9.31 16.46 -45.35
C PHE A 17 10.58 15.85 -44.74
N ALA A 18 11.63 15.63 -45.51
CA ALA A 18 12.89 15.09 -45.00
C ALA A 18 13.62 16.09 -44.08
N VAL A 19 13.55 17.38 -44.36
CA VAL A 19 14.14 18.42 -43.50
C VAL A 19 13.31 18.64 -42.23
N LEU A 20 11.98 18.50 -42.31
CA LEU A 20 11.09 18.65 -41.16
C LEU A 20 11.21 17.48 -40.18
N SER A 21 11.48 16.25 -40.67
CA SER A 21 11.75 15.10 -39.81
C SER A 21 13.13 15.19 -39.14
N CYS A 22 14.10 15.89 -39.69
CA CYS A 22 15.43 16.05 -39.11
C CYS A 22 15.49 17.15 -38.03
N LEU A 23 14.44 18.00 -37.90
CA LEU A 23 14.37 19.07 -36.92
C LEU A 23 13.65 18.66 -35.63
N ILE A 24 13.14 17.42 -35.54
CA ILE A 24 12.43 16.91 -34.36
C ILE A 24 13.38 16.14 -33.39
N ASP A 25 14.61 15.78 -33.84
CA ASP A 25 15.56 14.99 -33.04
C ASP A 25 16.59 15.79 -32.25
N ILE A 26 16.44 17.10 -32.08
CA ILE A 26 17.36 17.93 -31.31
C ILE A 26 16.61 18.68 -30.20
N VAL A 27 15.92 17.98 -29.31
CA VAL A 27 15.60 18.48 -27.96
C VAL A 27 15.46 17.28 -27.04
N ALA A 28 16.56 16.68 -26.61
CA ALA A 28 16.60 15.86 -25.40
C ALA A 28 18.04 15.71 -24.94
N VAL A 29 18.72 16.80 -24.64
CA VAL A 29 19.81 16.81 -23.67
C VAL A 29 19.44 17.87 -22.65
N GLY A 30 18.82 17.43 -21.60
CA GLY A 30 18.49 18.17 -20.40
C GLY A 30 18.91 17.31 -19.23
N ASP A 31 20.00 17.66 -18.71
CA ASP A 31 20.66 17.44 -17.46
C ASP A 31 19.90 16.67 -16.38
N GLY A 32 20.70 15.81 -15.76
CA GLY A 32 20.37 15.14 -14.54
C GLY A 32 19.98 16.12 -13.43
N ASP A 33 18.74 16.01 -13.04
CA ASP A 33 18.31 16.50 -11.74
C ASP A 33 17.60 15.35 -11.05
N GLY A 34 18.06 15.10 -9.82
CA GLY A 34 17.63 14.02 -9.00
C GLY A 34 16.12 13.83 -9.04
N ALA A 35 15.70 12.82 -9.76
CA ALA A 35 14.33 12.34 -9.69
C ALA A 35 14.03 12.00 -8.23
N LYS A 36 13.54 13.00 -7.49
CA LYS A 36 12.76 12.79 -6.29
C LYS A 36 11.56 11.99 -6.77
N THR A 37 11.74 10.68 -6.83
CA THR A 37 10.64 9.74 -7.07
C THR A 37 9.67 10.01 -5.95
N THR A 38 8.67 10.83 -6.21
CA THR A 38 7.47 10.93 -5.38
C THR A 38 6.82 9.56 -5.52
N LYS A 39 7.29 8.65 -4.67
CA LYS A 39 6.72 7.31 -4.53
C LYS A 39 5.27 7.54 -4.15
N GLU A 40 4.37 7.28 -5.08
CA GLU A 40 2.93 7.40 -4.84
C GLU A 40 2.61 6.70 -3.50
N PRO A 41 1.86 7.33 -2.58
CA PRO A 41 1.67 6.76 -1.26
C PRO A 41 1.03 5.39 -1.40
N ARG A 42 1.76 4.38 -0.95
CA ARG A 42 1.28 2.99 -0.97
C ARG A 42 0.03 2.92 -0.09
N LYS A 43 -1.02 2.30 -0.60
CA LYS A 43 -2.30 2.20 0.10
C LYS A 43 -2.34 0.95 0.98
N LEU A 44 -3.02 1.07 2.13
CA LEU A 44 -3.37 -0.08 2.94
C LEU A 44 -4.20 -1.08 2.11
N GLN A 45 -3.78 -2.35 2.08
CA GLN A 45 -4.52 -3.41 1.43
C GLN A 45 -5.15 -4.32 2.50
N ILE A 46 -6.43 -4.63 2.32
CA ILE A 46 -7.21 -5.45 3.25
C ILE A 46 -7.81 -6.61 2.47
N GLY A 47 -7.38 -7.83 2.80
CA GLY A 47 -7.93 -9.06 2.24
C GLY A 47 -8.66 -9.85 3.32
N VAL A 48 -9.93 -10.21 3.07
CA VAL A 48 -10.68 -11.10 3.97
C VAL A 48 -10.29 -12.54 3.66
N LYS A 49 -9.67 -13.22 4.63
CA LYS A 49 -9.24 -14.63 4.52
C LYS A 49 -10.35 -15.59 4.94
N LYS A 50 -11.05 -15.25 6.01
CA LYS A 50 -12.19 -16.01 6.52
C LYS A 50 -13.25 -15.04 7.04
N ARG A 51 -14.49 -15.19 6.63
CA ARG A 51 -15.60 -14.44 7.22
C ARG A 51 -16.05 -15.12 8.51
N ALA A 52 -16.57 -14.35 9.45
CA ALA A 52 -17.24 -14.90 10.61
C ALA A 52 -18.52 -15.63 10.18
N GLU A 53 -18.85 -16.71 10.86
CA GLU A 53 -20.10 -17.47 10.61
C GLU A 53 -21.33 -16.68 11.05
N VAL A 54 -21.19 -15.96 12.16
CA VAL A 54 -22.21 -15.06 12.72
C VAL A 54 -21.58 -13.69 12.92
N CYS A 55 -22.28 -12.64 12.58
CA CYS A 55 -21.77 -11.27 12.65
C CYS A 55 -22.84 -10.32 13.23
N ASP A 56 -23.10 -10.44 14.51
CA ASP A 56 -24.08 -9.58 15.22
C ASP A 56 -23.48 -8.20 15.53
N THR A 57 -22.18 -8.15 15.72
CA THR A 57 -21.45 -6.95 16.10
C THR A 57 -20.22 -6.77 15.26
N LYS A 58 -20.09 -5.59 14.62
CA LYS A 58 -18.90 -5.18 13.87
C LYS A 58 -18.06 -4.24 14.71
N SER A 59 -16.75 -4.41 14.64
CA SER A 59 -15.77 -3.54 15.32
C SER A 59 -15.90 -2.09 14.85
N ARG A 60 -15.84 -1.16 15.80
CA ARG A 60 -15.85 0.28 15.57
C ARG A 60 -14.87 0.98 16.51
N LYS A 61 -14.56 2.24 16.25
CA LYS A 61 -13.72 3.05 17.15
C LYS A 61 -14.29 3.07 18.56
N GLY A 62 -13.41 2.91 19.54
CA GLY A 62 -13.75 2.85 20.96
C GLY A 62 -14.00 1.45 21.50
N ASP A 63 -14.20 0.44 20.64
CA ASP A 63 -14.30 -0.94 21.08
C ASP A 63 -12.92 -1.47 21.53
N VAL A 64 -12.92 -2.32 22.55
CA VAL A 64 -11.73 -3.11 22.91
C VAL A 64 -11.75 -4.39 22.11
N LEU A 65 -10.70 -4.58 21.30
CA LEU A 65 -10.53 -5.76 20.46
C LEU A 65 -9.51 -6.70 21.08
N HIS A 66 -9.81 -8.00 21.03
CA HIS A 66 -8.90 -9.08 21.41
C HIS A 66 -8.50 -9.79 20.12
N MET A 67 -7.23 -9.70 19.76
CA MET A 67 -6.73 -10.11 18.45
C MET A 67 -5.61 -11.13 18.56
N HIS A 68 -5.73 -12.24 17.83
CA HIS A 68 -4.55 -12.99 17.46
C HIS A 68 -3.99 -12.47 16.13
N TYR A 69 -2.67 -12.51 16.01
CA TYR A 69 -2.00 -12.05 14.80
C TYR A 69 -0.65 -12.71 14.59
N LYS A 70 -0.22 -12.70 13.33
CA LYS A 70 1.12 -13.03 12.87
C LYS A 70 1.60 -11.90 11.98
N GLY A 71 2.74 -11.30 12.31
CA GLY A 71 3.38 -10.23 11.55
C GLY A 71 4.60 -10.73 10.80
N THR A 72 4.70 -10.39 9.50
CA THR A 72 5.82 -10.72 8.63
C THR A 72 6.30 -9.52 7.85
N LEU A 73 7.60 -9.47 7.55
CA LEU A 73 8.22 -8.53 6.62
C LEU A 73 7.93 -8.93 5.17
N GLU A 74 8.34 -8.10 4.19
CA GLU A 74 8.18 -8.37 2.75
C GLU A 74 8.89 -9.64 2.30
N ASP A 75 10.01 -10.00 2.93
CA ASP A 75 10.78 -11.22 2.66
C ASP A 75 10.17 -12.48 3.31
N GLY A 76 9.06 -12.33 4.03
CA GLY A 76 8.39 -13.42 4.74
C GLY A 76 8.93 -13.69 6.15
N THR A 77 9.96 -12.95 6.60
CA THR A 77 10.50 -13.08 7.96
C THR A 77 9.42 -12.71 8.98
N GLU A 78 9.10 -13.64 9.89
CA GLU A 78 8.19 -13.40 11.00
C GLU A 78 8.88 -12.52 12.04
N PHE A 79 8.28 -11.40 12.40
CA PHE A 79 8.82 -10.51 13.40
C PHE A 79 8.03 -10.51 14.71
N ASP A 80 6.77 -10.89 14.69
CA ASP A 80 5.94 -11.02 15.89
C ASP A 80 4.75 -11.96 15.63
N ASN A 81 4.36 -12.71 16.70
CA ASN A 81 3.29 -13.68 16.60
C ASN A 81 2.65 -13.91 17.96
N SER A 82 1.39 -13.52 18.14
CA SER A 82 0.64 -13.66 19.38
C SER A 82 0.31 -15.11 19.71
N TYR A 83 0.20 -15.98 18.71
CA TYR A 83 -0.06 -17.41 18.96
C TYR A 83 1.09 -18.08 19.73
N ASN A 84 2.34 -17.63 19.53
CA ASN A 84 3.51 -18.13 20.24
C ASN A 84 3.48 -17.74 21.73
N ARG A 85 2.80 -16.65 22.09
CA ARG A 85 2.61 -16.22 23.48
C ARG A 85 1.40 -16.87 24.16
N GLY A 86 0.47 -17.41 23.36
CA GLY A 86 -0.77 -18.03 23.84
C GLY A 86 -1.90 -17.05 24.12
N ASP A 87 -1.59 -15.75 24.25
CA ASP A 87 -2.58 -14.73 24.62
C ASP A 87 -2.86 -13.76 23.47
N PRO A 88 -4.13 -13.40 23.21
CA PRO A 88 -4.48 -12.37 22.25
C PRO A 88 -4.05 -10.98 22.76
N LEU A 89 -3.63 -10.13 21.82
CA LEU A 89 -3.39 -8.72 22.10
C LEU A 89 -4.72 -7.99 22.28
N SER A 90 -4.84 -7.25 23.37
CA SER A 90 -6.02 -6.44 23.68
C SER A 90 -5.70 -4.95 23.58
N PHE A 91 -6.50 -4.20 22.83
CA PHE A 91 -6.32 -2.75 22.66
C PHE A 91 -7.65 -2.08 22.27
N THR A 92 -7.73 -0.77 22.48
CA THR A 92 -8.88 0.04 22.07
C THR A 92 -8.71 0.52 20.64
N LEU A 93 -9.63 0.14 19.74
CA LEU A 93 -9.58 0.50 18.32
C LEU A 93 -9.75 2.02 18.13
N GLY A 94 -8.88 2.61 17.31
CA GLY A 94 -8.92 4.03 16.97
C GLY A 94 -8.38 4.97 18.06
N SER A 95 -7.72 4.43 19.10
CA SER A 95 -7.11 5.21 20.19
C SER A 95 -5.61 5.52 19.96
N GLY A 96 -5.02 5.02 18.88
CA GLY A 96 -3.59 5.17 18.60
C GLY A 96 -2.70 4.26 19.47
N GLN A 97 -3.25 3.24 20.12
CA GLN A 97 -2.49 2.23 20.86
C GLN A 97 -1.74 1.26 19.93
N VAL A 98 -2.16 1.18 18.69
CA VAL A 98 -1.57 0.35 17.63
C VAL A 98 -1.24 1.20 16.41
N ILE A 99 -0.51 0.64 15.46
CA ILE A 99 -0.17 1.34 14.20
C ILE A 99 -1.43 1.76 13.44
N ARG A 100 -1.33 2.86 12.71
CA ARG A 100 -2.47 3.45 11.98
C ARG A 100 -3.11 2.48 10.98
N GLY A 101 -2.32 1.59 10.39
CA GLY A 101 -2.81 0.55 9.51
C GLY A 101 -3.78 -0.41 10.18
N TRP A 102 -3.58 -0.72 11.46
CA TRP A 102 -4.51 -1.52 12.25
C TRP A 102 -5.77 -0.73 12.59
N ASP A 103 -5.63 0.51 13.08
CA ASP A 103 -6.79 1.36 13.39
C ASP A 103 -7.74 1.55 12.20
N GLN A 104 -7.22 1.47 10.97
CA GLN A 104 -8.02 1.54 9.75
C GLN A 104 -8.47 0.15 9.26
N GLY A 105 -7.55 -0.81 9.26
CA GLY A 105 -7.76 -2.13 8.65
C GLY A 105 -8.69 -3.06 9.43
N LEU A 106 -8.86 -2.80 10.72
CA LEU A 106 -9.67 -3.63 11.62
C LEU A 106 -11.10 -3.11 11.82
N LEU A 107 -11.46 -1.99 11.19
CA LEU A 107 -12.84 -1.49 11.23
C LEU A 107 -13.79 -2.45 10.51
N GLY A 108 -14.98 -2.64 11.07
CA GLY A 108 -16.03 -3.46 10.48
C GLY A 108 -15.74 -4.97 10.48
N MET A 109 -14.81 -5.46 11.32
CA MET A 109 -14.61 -6.89 11.54
C MET A 109 -15.64 -7.48 12.49
N CYS A 110 -15.95 -8.75 12.27
CA CYS A 110 -16.74 -9.55 13.19
C CYS A 110 -15.85 -10.50 13.99
N ALA A 111 -16.26 -10.89 15.19
CA ALA A 111 -15.56 -11.94 15.96
C ALA A 111 -15.52 -13.25 15.16
N GLY A 112 -14.36 -13.90 15.10
CA GLY A 112 -14.10 -15.08 14.25
C GLY A 112 -13.67 -14.76 12.81
N GLU A 113 -13.65 -13.49 12.40
CA GLU A 113 -13.17 -13.08 11.08
C GLU A 113 -11.64 -13.03 11.06
N LYS A 114 -11.06 -13.47 9.91
CA LYS A 114 -9.63 -13.36 9.64
C LYS A 114 -9.37 -12.45 8.44
N ARG A 115 -8.43 -11.53 8.59
CA ARG A 115 -7.97 -10.64 7.52
C ARG A 115 -6.47 -10.75 7.32
N LYS A 116 -6.05 -10.45 6.07
CA LYS A 116 -4.66 -10.12 5.75
C LYS A 116 -4.59 -8.62 5.51
N LEU A 117 -3.69 -7.95 6.21
CA LEU A 117 -3.41 -6.52 6.06
C LEU A 117 -2.01 -6.37 5.48
N VAL A 118 -1.87 -5.65 4.37
CA VAL A 118 -0.57 -5.21 3.86
C VAL A 118 -0.48 -3.71 4.14
N ILE A 119 0.38 -3.36 5.07
CA ILE A 119 0.45 -2.03 5.67
C ILE A 119 1.71 -1.34 5.18
N PRO A 120 1.58 -0.24 4.43
CA PRO A 120 2.73 0.53 4.00
C PRO A 120 3.40 1.24 5.18
N PRO A 121 4.68 1.61 5.07
CA PRO A 121 5.44 2.20 6.18
C PRO A 121 4.79 3.47 6.73
N GLU A 122 4.13 4.27 5.92
CA GLU A 122 3.45 5.51 6.32
C GLU A 122 2.31 5.28 7.33
N LEU A 123 1.76 4.06 7.34
CA LEU A 123 0.71 3.62 8.27
C LEU A 123 1.23 2.64 9.33
N ALA A 124 2.54 2.38 9.35
CA ALA A 124 3.25 1.52 10.30
C ALA A 124 4.33 2.32 11.05
N TYR A 125 5.60 1.99 10.86
CA TYR A 125 6.72 2.57 11.61
C TYR A 125 7.60 3.52 10.78
N GLY A 126 7.20 3.83 9.53
CA GLY A 126 7.89 4.76 8.65
C GLY A 126 9.34 4.37 8.35
N ALA A 127 10.16 5.38 8.03
CA ALA A 127 11.58 5.19 7.71
C ALA A 127 12.41 4.72 8.92
N THR A 128 11.98 4.99 10.13
CA THR A 128 12.70 4.64 11.36
C THR A 128 12.58 3.16 11.70
N GLY A 129 11.45 2.54 11.34
CA GLY A 129 11.16 1.16 11.76
C GLY A 129 10.93 1.03 13.27
N ALA A 130 11.06 -0.19 13.79
CA ALA A 130 11.05 -0.52 15.22
C ALA A 130 12.17 -1.54 15.49
N PRO A 131 13.44 -1.09 15.57
CA PRO A 131 14.58 -1.98 15.83
C PRO A 131 14.47 -2.66 17.21
N PRO A 132 15.04 -3.86 17.37
CA PRO A 132 15.80 -4.63 16.39
C PRO A 132 14.94 -5.44 15.40
N THR A 133 13.64 -5.53 15.62
CA THR A 133 12.74 -6.49 14.98
C THR A 133 12.26 -6.02 13.60
N ILE A 134 11.94 -4.74 13.47
CA ILE A 134 11.47 -4.14 12.22
C ILE A 134 12.55 -3.18 11.73
N PRO A 135 13.21 -3.48 10.59
CA PRO A 135 14.26 -2.61 10.07
C PRO A 135 13.68 -1.25 9.68
N GLY A 136 14.44 -0.19 9.95
CA GLY A 136 14.24 1.08 9.27
C GLY A 136 14.47 0.85 7.78
N ARG A 137 13.89 1.56 6.88
CA ARG A 137 13.97 1.53 5.41
C ARG A 137 12.58 1.43 4.77
N ASP A 138 11.59 2.09 5.36
CA ASP A 138 10.23 2.09 4.82
C ASP A 138 9.67 0.67 4.61
N ALA A 139 9.81 -0.19 5.62
CA ALA A 139 9.36 -1.57 5.56
C ALA A 139 7.83 -1.66 5.48
N THR A 140 7.35 -2.35 4.47
CA THR A 140 5.94 -2.76 4.38
C THR A 140 5.73 -3.97 5.28
N LEU A 141 4.67 -3.94 6.08
CA LEU A 141 4.36 -5.02 7.00
C LEU A 141 3.14 -5.79 6.54
N THR A 142 3.21 -7.10 6.60
CA THR A 142 2.06 -7.98 6.37
C THR A 142 1.60 -8.58 7.69
N PHE A 143 0.33 -8.41 8.01
CA PHE A 143 -0.28 -9.04 9.18
C PHE A 143 -1.40 -9.97 8.74
N GLU A 144 -1.40 -11.19 9.29
CA GLU A 144 -2.57 -12.04 9.32
C GLU A 144 -3.19 -11.88 10.70
N VAL A 145 -4.44 -11.44 10.76
CA VAL A 145 -5.13 -11.10 12.01
C VAL A 145 -6.41 -11.90 12.15
N GLU A 146 -6.74 -12.28 13.37
CA GLU A 146 -7.98 -12.94 13.74
C GLU A 146 -8.62 -12.18 14.90
N LEU A 147 -9.86 -11.72 14.71
CA LEU A 147 -10.61 -11.08 15.78
C LEU A 147 -11.27 -12.16 16.65
N VAL A 148 -10.81 -12.28 17.88
CA VAL A 148 -11.33 -13.26 18.85
C VAL A 148 -12.59 -12.76 19.53
N LYS A 149 -12.56 -11.49 20.02
CA LYS A 149 -13.64 -10.91 20.81
C LYS A 149 -13.69 -9.38 20.66
N ILE A 150 -14.88 -8.84 20.78
CA ILE A 150 -15.13 -7.39 20.85
C ILE A 150 -15.77 -7.10 22.21
N ASP A 151 -15.14 -6.27 23.02
CA ASP A 151 -15.75 -5.72 24.24
C ASP A 151 -16.12 -4.26 23.98
N ARG A 152 -17.41 -3.97 24.11
CA ARG A 152 -17.95 -2.62 23.92
C ARG A 152 -18.39 -2.05 25.26
N LYS A 153 -17.85 -0.88 25.59
CA LYS A 153 -18.37 -0.14 26.74
C LYS A 153 -19.80 0.31 26.40
N THR A 154 -20.76 -0.22 27.14
CA THR A 154 -22.13 0.31 27.10
C THR A 154 -22.07 1.66 27.82
N GLU A 155 -22.27 2.74 27.09
CA GLU A 155 -22.50 4.03 27.76
C GLU A 155 -23.87 3.94 28.42
N LEU A 156 -23.88 4.07 29.74
CA LEU A 156 -25.08 4.18 30.58
C LEU A 156 -25.64 5.58 30.49
#